data_0407ae38c169820addc31436f8839cfc
#
_entry.id   0407ae38c169820addc31436f8839cfc
#
_cell.length_a   1.000
_cell.length_b   1.000
_cell.length_c   1.000
_cell.angle_alpha   90.00
_cell.angle_beta   90.00
_cell.angle_gamma   90.00
#
_symmetry.space_group_name_H-M   'P 1'
#
loop_
_entity.id
_entity.type
_entity.pdbx_description
1 polymer ?
#
loop_
_entity_poly.entity_id
_entity_poly.type
_entity_poly.pdbx_seq_one_letter_code
_entity_poly.pdbx_strand_id
1 'polypeptide(L)'
;MQKADKYAEAKEEILTIYYRNKGRYGYRRITAALHNSGMHLNHKTVQRLMKELGLVCRVRVKKYRSYKGEVGKIAPNLLNRDFHAERPNQKCVTDVTEFSLFGQKLYLSPILDLHNGYLVSYAISDRPVLSMVTTMLDKAFATIPDGTGLILHSDQGWQYQHKQYQQMLKAKGVRQSMSRKGNCLDNAVAENFFGLLKSELLYLQKFHSMEHFKQELIDYLDYLSLIHISEPTRPLYIS
;
A
#
# COMPACT_ATOMS: atom_id res chain seq x y z
N MET A 1 38.61 -15.33 -28.68
CA MET A 1 37.19 -15.14 -29.00
C MET A 1 36.43 -14.94 -27.69
N GLN A 2 35.89 -13.73 -27.43
CA GLN A 2 35.03 -13.50 -26.28
C GLN A 2 33.71 -14.23 -26.54
N LYS A 3 33.35 -15.11 -25.59
CA LYS A 3 32.07 -15.85 -25.63
C LYS A 3 30.92 -14.85 -25.47
N ALA A 4 29.97 -14.79 -26.40
CA ALA A 4 28.82 -13.93 -26.34
C ALA A 4 28.08 -14.11 -24.97
N ASP A 5 27.71 -13.02 -24.33
CA ASP A 5 27.02 -13.08 -23.04
C ASP A 5 25.60 -13.64 -23.25
N LYS A 6 25.38 -14.84 -22.75
CA LYS A 6 24.08 -15.55 -22.81
C LYS A 6 22.94 -14.74 -22.25
N TYR A 7 23.21 -13.78 -21.38
CA TYR A 7 22.20 -12.98 -20.68
C TYR A 7 22.18 -11.50 -21.12
N ALA A 8 22.78 -11.16 -22.29
CA ALA A 8 22.83 -9.79 -22.76
C ALA A 8 21.45 -9.14 -22.83
N GLU A 9 20.50 -9.76 -23.52
CA GLU A 9 19.11 -9.32 -23.64
C GLU A 9 18.42 -9.19 -22.28
N ALA A 10 18.60 -10.17 -21.41
CA ALA A 10 18.04 -10.13 -20.06
C ALA A 10 18.61 -9.00 -19.20
N LYS A 11 19.89 -8.66 -19.36
CA LYS A 11 20.51 -7.53 -18.67
C LYS A 11 19.96 -6.19 -19.13
N GLU A 12 19.72 -6.02 -20.42
CA GLU A 12 19.09 -4.81 -20.98
C GLU A 12 17.67 -4.62 -20.47
N GLU A 13 16.88 -5.68 -20.46
CA GLU A 13 15.51 -5.63 -19.97
C GLU A 13 15.47 -5.37 -18.44
N ILE A 14 16.37 -5.97 -17.65
CA ILE A 14 16.54 -5.70 -16.22
C ILE A 14 16.84 -4.20 -15.99
N LEU A 15 17.73 -3.60 -16.76
CA LEU A 15 18.07 -2.18 -16.69
C LEU A 15 16.83 -1.32 -17.00
N THR A 16 16.12 -1.64 -18.08
CA THR A 16 14.91 -0.93 -18.51
C THR A 16 13.84 -0.94 -17.41
N ILE A 17 13.52 -2.12 -16.89
CA ILE A 17 12.55 -2.28 -15.78
C ILE A 17 13.02 -1.53 -14.54
N TYR A 18 14.30 -1.63 -14.18
CA TYR A 18 14.84 -0.99 -12.99
C TYR A 18 14.75 0.54 -13.05
N TYR A 19 15.17 1.16 -14.16
CA TYR A 19 15.13 2.62 -14.32
C TYR A 19 13.72 3.16 -14.53
N ARG A 20 12.87 2.46 -15.28
CA ARG A 20 11.44 2.78 -15.41
C ARG A 20 10.76 2.85 -14.06
N ASN A 21 11.14 1.98 -13.12
CA ASN A 21 10.61 1.93 -11.76
C ASN A 21 11.47 2.70 -10.74
N LYS A 22 12.30 3.67 -11.20
CA LYS A 22 13.07 4.59 -10.35
C LYS A 22 13.94 3.87 -9.28
N GLY A 23 14.38 2.64 -9.56
CA GLY A 23 15.19 1.82 -8.63
C GLY A 23 14.42 1.20 -7.45
N ARG A 24 13.08 1.24 -7.44
CA ARG A 24 12.24 0.70 -6.37
C ARG A 24 12.14 -0.83 -6.41
N TYR A 25 12.41 -1.45 -7.58
CA TYR A 25 12.30 -2.88 -7.77
C TYR A 25 13.54 -3.63 -7.31
N GLY A 26 13.35 -4.57 -6.38
CA GLY A 26 14.33 -5.62 -6.07
C GLY A 26 14.18 -6.80 -7.04
N TYR A 27 15.10 -7.76 -6.93
CA TYR A 27 15.17 -8.91 -7.85
C TYR A 27 13.85 -9.68 -8.00
N ARG A 28 13.03 -9.80 -6.95
CA ARG A 28 11.73 -10.50 -7.02
C ARG A 28 10.73 -9.79 -7.93
N ARG A 29 10.58 -8.45 -7.78
CA ARG A 29 9.69 -7.64 -8.63
C ARG A 29 10.19 -7.59 -10.08
N ILE A 30 11.51 -7.51 -10.29
CA ILE A 30 12.10 -7.58 -11.64
C ILE A 30 11.86 -8.95 -12.26
N THR A 31 11.99 -10.04 -11.50
CA THR A 31 11.67 -11.39 -12.00
C THR A 31 10.23 -11.49 -12.47
N ALA A 32 9.28 -10.99 -11.68
CA ALA A 32 7.88 -11.00 -12.06
C ALA A 32 7.61 -10.15 -13.32
N ALA A 33 8.19 -8.95 -13.40
CA ALA A 33 8.08 -8.10 -14.59
C ALA A 33 8.66 -8.75 -15.85
N LEU A 34 9.80 -9.45 -15.75
CA LEU A 34 10.40 -10.24 -16.83
C LEU A 34 9.46 -11.37 -17.27
N HIS A 35 8.84 -12.08 -16.33
CA HIS A 35 7.87 -13.12 -16.65
C HIS A 35 6.66 -12.55 -17.41
N ASN A 36 6.17 -11.39 -17.02
CA ASN A 36 5.06 -10.72 -17.68
C ASN A 36 5.40 -10.26 -19.13
N SER A 37 6.69 -9.96 -19.40
CA SER A 37 7.19 -9.69 -20.76
C SER A 37 7.57 -10.95 -21.55
N GLY A 38 7.30 -12.15 -21.00
CA GLY A 38 7.57 -13.44 -21.67
C GLY A 38 8.99 -14.00 -21.42
N MET A 39 9.82 -13.32 -20.63
CA MET A 39 11.18 -13.77 -20.32
C MET A 39 11.23 -14.54 -19.01
N HIS A 40 11.19 -15.86 -19.07
CA HIS A 40 11.16 -16.75 -17.90
C HIS A 40 12.55 -17.05 -17.35
N LEU A 41 13.00 -16.26 -16.36
CA LEU A 41 14.24 -16.47 -15.63
C LEU A 41 13.99 -16.82 -14.17
N ASN A 42 14.86 -17.68 -13.61
CA ASN A 42 14.82 -17.97 -12.18
C ASN A 42 15.24 -16.73 -11.38
N HIS A 43 14.55 -16.46 -10.27
CA HIS A 43 14.83 -15.31 -9.41
C HIS A 43 16.28 -15.24 -8.89
N LYS A 44 16.95 -16.38 -8.67
CA LYS A 44 18.38 -16.43 -8.30
C LYS A 44 19.27 -15.93 -9.43
N THR A 45 18.91 -16.23 -10.68
CA THR A 45 19.61 -15.72 -11.86
C THR A 45 19.45 -14.22 -11.97
N VAL A 46 18.21 -13.69 -11.83
CA VAL A 46 17.94 -12.25 -11.85
C VAL A 46 18.69 -11.53 -10.75
N GLN A 47 18.72 -12.08 -9.53
CA GLN A 47 19.49 -11.53 -8.41
C GLN A 47 21.00 -11.43 -8.73
N ARG A 48 21.57 -12.46 -9.34
CA ARG A 48 22.98 -12.46 -9.77
C ARG A 48 23.24 -11.41 -10.85
N LEU A 49 22.38 -11.34 -11.88
CA LEU A 49 22.50 -10.35 -12.96
C LEU A 49 22.39 -8.92 -12.44
N MET A 50 21.44 -8.65 -11.53
CA MET A 50 21.35 -7.33 -10.88
C MET A 50 22.63 -6.97 -10.12
N LYS A 51 23.23 -7.93 -9.40
CA LYS A 51 24.51 -7.73 -8.71
C LYS A 51 25.65 -7.44 -9.70
N GLU A 52 25.72 -8.15 -10.82
CA GLU A 52 26.69 -7.88 -11.90
C GLU A 52 26.54 -6.49 -12.50
N LEU A 53 25.30 -6.01 -12.63
CA LEU A 53 24.95 -4.66 -13.13
C LEU A 53 25.07 -3.57 -12.06
N GLY A 54 25.45 -3.89 -10.81
CA GLY A 54 25.54 -2.93 -9.71
C GLY A 54 24.18 -2.38 -9.25
N LEU A 55 23.07 -3.07 -9.59
CA LEU A 55 21.72 -2.63 -9.27
C LEU A 55 21.28 -3.09 -7.88
N VAL A 56 20.89 -2.14 -7.03
CA VAL A 56 20.41 -2.39 -5.67
C VAL A 56 19.05 -1.71 -5.48
N CYS A 57 18.10 -2.42 -4.89
CA CYS A 57 16.82 -1.80 -4.51
C CYS A 57 17.06 -0.65 -3.52
N ARG A 58 16.58 0.56 -3.86
CA ARG A 58 16.83 1.80 -3.10
C ARG A 58 15.86 2.01 -1.94
N VAL A 59 14.99 1.04 -1.64
CA VAL A 59 14.01 1.16 -0.56
C VAL A 59 14.69 1.10 0.82
N ARG A 60 14.41 2.12 1.65
CA ARG A 60 15.00 2.24 2.99
C ARG A 60 14.14 1.51 4.03
N VAL A 61 14.75 0.63 4.83
CA VAL A 61 14.11 -0.01 5.99
C VAL A 61 14.21 0.90 7.22
N LYS A 62 13.08 1.25 7.85
CA LYS A 62 13.02 2.11 9.04
C LYS A 62 12.37 1.39 10.22
N LYS A 63 12.91 1.54 11.45
CA LYS A 63 12.34 0.96 12.70
C LYS A 63 11.13 1.77 13.19
N TYR A 64 10.10 1.08 13.65
CA TYR A 64 8.80 1.57 14.12
C TYR A 64 8.82 2.23 15.53
N ARG A 65 7.88 3.18 15.77
CA ARG A 65 7.53 3.75 17.12
C ARG A 65 6.02 4.01 17.20
N SER A 66 5.37 3.60 18.30
CA SER A 66 3.91 3.70 18.52
C SER A 66 3.46 5.00 19.21
N TYR A 67 2.18 5.40 18.97
CA TYR A 67 1.52 6.59 19.52
C TYR A 67 0.37 6.24 20.49
N LYS A 68 0.08 7.10 21.51
CA LYS A 68 -0.98 6.90 22.53
C LYS A 68 -2.06 7.98 22.39
N GLY A 69 -3.31 7.64 22.07
CA GLY A 69 -4.45 8.56 21.88
C GLY A 69 -5.68 8.27 22.76
N GLU A 70 -6.68 9.17 22.78
CA GLU A 70 -7.86 9.19 23.66
C GLU A 70 -9.10 8.43 23.14
N VAL A 71 -10.10 8.19 24.05
CA VAL A 71 -11.14 7.17 23.92
C VAL A 71 -12.50 7.76 23.52
N GLY A 72 -13.08 7.25 22.41
CA GLY A 72 -14.49 7.44 22.00
C GLY A 72 -15.21 6.08 21.90
N LYS A 73 -16.24 5.94 21.07
CA LYS A 73 -16.99 4.70 20.91
C LYS A 73 -16.24 3.71 20.02
N ILE A 74 -15.58 2.73 20.64
CA ILE A 74 -14.68 1.77 20.00
C ILE A 74 -15.46 0.52 19.58
N ALA A 75 -15.25 0.08 18.32
CA ALA A 75 -15.74 -1.20 17.84
C ALA A 75 -14.83 -2.35 18.30
N PRO A 76 -15.37 -3.60 18.43
CA PRO A 76 -14.56 -4.76 18.79
C PRO A 76 -13.51 -5.06 17.70
N ASN A 77 -12.40 -5.67 18.11
CA ASN A 77 -11.42 -6.20 17.16
C ASN A 77 -11.91 -7.53 16.59
N LEU A 78 -12.43 -7.51 15.36
CA LEU A 78 -12.94 -8.69 14.66
C LEU A 78 -11.87 -9.43 13.88
N LEU A 79 -10.78 -8.76 13.47
CA LEU A 79 -9.68 -9.40 12.73
C LEU A 79 -8.82 -10.27 13.65
N ASN A 80 -8.61 -9.83 14.88
CA ASN A 80 -7.79 -10.53 15.85
C ASN A 80 -6.42 -10.99 15.30
N ARG A 81 -5.78 -10.15 14.44
CA ARG A 81 -4.53 -10.39 13.69
C ARG A 81 -4.62 -11.45 12.60
N ASP A 82 -5.80 -11.97 12.30
CA ASP A 82 -6.01 -12.79 11.12
C ASP A 82 -6.26 -11.88 9.90
N PHE A 83 -5.15 -11.50 9.25
CA PHE A 83 -5.15 -10.66 8.05
C PHE A 83 -5.33 -11.47 6.77
N HIS A 84 -5.53 -12.78 6.86
CA HIS A 84 -5.80 -13.60 5.70
C HIS A 84 -7.26 -13.43 5.24
N ALA A 85 -7.47 -13.20 3.95
CA ALA A 85 -8.78 -13.18 3.33
C ALA A 85 -8.80 -14.15 2.14
N GLU A 86 -9.83 -15.01 2.08
CA GLU A 86 -9.96 -16.04 1.04
C GLU A 86 -10.44 -15.46 -0.30
N ARG A 87 -11.15 -14.34 -0.24
CA ARG A 87 -11.77 -13.70 -1.42
C ARG A 87 -11.73 -12.17 -1.31
N PRO A 88 -11.79 -11.45 -2.46
CA PRO A 88 -11.89 -10.00 -2.48
C PRO A 88 -13.10 -9.49 -1.67
N ASN A 89 -12.96 -8.31 -1.07
CA ASN A 89 -13.99 -7.63 -0.27
C ASN A 89 -14.50 -8.45 0.94
N GLN A 90 -13.67 -9.34 1.46
CA GLN A 90 -13.95 -10.06 2.71
C GLN A 90 -13.44 -9.31 3.93
N LYS A 91 -12.18 -8.84 3.85
CA LYS A 91 -11.52 -8.06 4.89
C LYS A 91 -10.73 -6.94 4.23
N CYS A 92 -10.94 -5.71 4.68
CA CYS A 92 -10.16 -4.55 4.29
C CYS A 92 -9.59 -3.83 5.50
N VAL A 93 -8.50 -3.11 5.30
CA VAL A 93 -7.91 -2.22 6.31
C VAL A 93 -7.87 -0.79 5.81
N THR A 94 -7.98 0.16 6.73
CA THR A 94 -7.85 1.59 6.46
C THR A 94 -7.11 2.27 7.61
N ASP A 95 -6.39 3.32 7.27
CA ASP A 95 -5.70 4.19 8.23
C ASP A 95 -5.44 5.55 7.59
N VAL A 96 -5.00 6.53 8.36
CA VAL A 96 -4.63 7.86 7.85
C VAL A 96 -3.14 8.09 8.08
N THR A 97 -2.42 8.49 7.03
CA THR A 97 -1.04 8.92 7.16
C THR A 97 -0.87 10.39 6.80
N GLU A 98 0.10 11.04 7.44
CA GLU A 98 0.51 12.42 7.19
C GLU A 98 1.84 12.47 6.44
N PHE A 99 1.92 13.37 5.48
CA PHE A 99 3.15 13.82 4.83
C PHE A 99 3.38 15.29 5.19
N SER A 100 4.61 15.64 5.56
CA SER A 100 4.98 17.01 5.89
C SER A 100 6.17 17.43 5.02
N LEU A 101 5.94 18.37 4.10
CA LEU A 101 6.89 18.89 3.13
C LEU A 101 6.66 20.39 2.95
N PHE A 102 7.71 21.17 2.75
CA PHE A 102 7.63 22.62 2.47
C PHE A 102 6.81 23.42 3.50
N GLY A 103 6.82 22.98 4.78
CA GLY A 103 6.00 23.61 5.84
C GLY A 103 4.48 23.34 5.72
N GLN A 104 4.05 22.52 4.74
CA GLN A 104 2.67 22.14 4.50
C GLN A 104 2.45 20.67 4.88
N LYS A 105 1.18 20.30 5.06
CA LYS A 105 0.78 18.93 5.36
C LYS A 105 -0.17 18.39 4.29
N LEU A 106 -0.04 17.10 4.00
CA LEU A 106 -0.94 16.36 3.14
C LEU A 106 -1.28 15.04 3.82
N TYR A 107 -2.56 14.66 3.78
CA TYR A 107 -3.08 13.45 4.41
C TYR A 107 -3.59 12.49 3.35
N LEU A 108 -3.33 11.22 3.53
CA LEU A 108 -3.82 10.13 2.69
C LEU A 108 -4.60 9.14 3.55
N SER A 109 -5.81 8.80 3.11
CA SER A 109 -6.64 7.73 3.68
C SER A 109 -6.97 6.70 2.61
N PRO A 110 -6.32 5.53 2.59
CA PRO A 110 -6.61 4.43 1.67
C PRO A 110 -7.52 3.37 2.30
N ILE A 111 -8.18 2.57 1.47
CA ILE A 111 -8.74 1.26 1.82
C ILE A 111 -7.98 0.20 1.04
N LEU A 112 -7.42 -0.77 1.75
CA LEU A 112 -6.66 -1.90 1.18
C LEU A 112 -7.43 -3.19 1.39
N ASP A 113 -7.60 -3.98 0.32
CA ASP A 113 -8.14 -5.33 0.40
C ASP A 113 -7.05 -6.29 0.89
N LEU A 114 -7.36 -7.07 1.93
CA LEU A 114 -6.41 -8.02 2.52
C LEU A 114 -6.21 -9.29 1.69
N HIS A 115 -7.12 -9.57 0.74
CA HIS A 115 -7.00 -10.74 -0.14
C HIS A 115 -5.79 -10.64 -1.06
N ASN A 116 -5.58 -9.48 -1.66
CA ASN A 116 -4.54 -9.28 -2.66
C ASN A 116 -3.72 -8.01 -2.47
N GLY A 117 -3.99 -7.20 -1.44
CA GLY A 117 -3.34 -5.90 -1.21
C GLY A 117 -3.82 -4.79 -2.15
N TYR A 118 -4.94 -5.01 -2.87
CA TYR A 118 -5.50 -4.05 -3.80
C TYR A 118 -5.95 -2.77 -3.11
N LEU A 119 -5.61 -1.62 -3.71
CA LEU A 119 -6.07 -0.31 -3.26
C LEU A 119 -7.49 -0.06 -3.77
N VAL A 120 -8.49 -0.37 -2.95
CA VAL A 120 -9.92 -0.27 -3.28
C VAL A 120 -10.34 1.16 -3.55
N SER A 121 -9.94 2.07 -2.67
CA SER A 121 -10.18 3.51 -2.80
C SER A 121 -9.19 4.30 -1.96
N TYR A 122 -9.09 5.60 -2.24
CA TYR A 122 -8.35 6.52 -1.40
C TYR A 122 -8.91 7.94 -1.47
N ALA A 123 -8.57 8.74 -0.47
CA ALA A 123 -8.79 10.18 -0.46
C ALA A 123 -7.51 10.90 0.00
N ILE A 124 -7.25 12.05 -0.60
CA ILE A 124 -6.14 12.95 -0.26
C ILE A 124 -6.74 14.27 0.19
N SER A 125 -6.22 14.85 1.28
CA SER A 125 -6.68 16.13 1.82
C SER A 125 -5.50 16.91 2.42
N ASP A 126 -5.61 18.23 2.46
CA ASP A 126 -4.67 19.13 3.16
C ASP A 126 -4.93 19.18 4.67
N ARG A 127 -6.07 18.62 5.13
CA ARG A 127 -6.47 18.58 6.55
C ARG A 127 -7.02 17.20 6.92
N PRO A 128 -6.80 16.73 8.16
CA PRO A 128 -7.36 15.47 8.66
C PRO A 128 -8.83 15.66 9.09
N VAL A 129 -9.70 15.92 8.11
CA VAL A 129 -11.14 16.16 8.33
C VAL A 129 -11.96 14.90 8.12
N LEU A 130 -13.15 14.84 8.73
CA LEU A 130 -14.05 13.69 8.61
C LEU A 130 -14.45 13.43 7.15
N SER A 131 -14.68 14.50 6.36
CA SER A 131 -15.05 14.39 4.94
C SER A 131 -14.03 13.61 4.11
N MET A 132 -12.75 13.59 4.48
CA MET A 132 -11.74 12.79 3.79
C MET A 132 -12.06 11.29 3.88
N VAL A 133 -12.35 10.79 5.09
CA VAL A 133 -12.66 9.35 5.27
C VAL A 133 -14.05 8.99 4.76
N THR A 134 -15.03 9.90 4.82
CA THR A 134 -16.36 9.63 4.25
C THR A 134 -16.35 9.63 2.73
N THR A 135 -15.63 10.54 2.07
CA THR A 135 -15.44 10.52 0.61
C THR A 135 -14.70 9.25 0.15
N MET A 136 -13.70 8.80 0.91
CA MET A 136 -13.03 7.54 0.64
C MET A 136 -14.01 6.35 0.71
N LEU A 137 -14.91 6.33 1.73
CA LEU A 137 -15.96 5.30 1.85
C LEU A 137 -16.94 5.35 0.69
N ASP A 138 -17.42 6.53 0.27
CA ASP A 138 -18.34 6.68 -0.85
C ASP A 138 -17.75 6.08 -2.13
N LYS A 139 -16.48 6.37 -2.42
CA LYS A 139 -15.76 5.78 -3.56
C LYS A 139 -15.66 4.26 -3.45
N ALA A 140 -15.31 3.73 -2.27
CA ALA A 140 -15.24 2.28 -2.05
C ALA A 140 -16.60 1.61 -2.22
N PHE A 141 -17.66 2.20 -1.67
CA PHE A 141 -19.01 1.64 -1.71
C PHE A 141 -19.66 1.68 -3.10
N ALA A 142 -19.16 2.52 -3.99
CA ALA A 142 -19.55 2.51 -5.40
C ALA A 142 -19.03 1.26 -6.15
N THR A 143 -17.93 0.66 -5.69
CA THR A 143 -17.28 -0.50 -6.33
C THR A 143 -17.52 -1.81 -5.58
N ILE A 144 -17.65 -1.76 -4.26
CA ILE A 144 -17.89 -2.95 -3.44
C ILE A 144 -19.37 -3.37 -3.54
N PRO A 145 -19.67 -4.62 -3.94
CA PRO A 145 -21.04 -5.13 -3.96
C PRO A 145 -21.69 -5.13 -2.57
N ASP A 146 -23.01 -5.02 -2.54
CA ASP A 146 -23.77 -5.14 -1.30
C ASP A 146 -23.77 -6.60 -0.80
N GLY A 147 -23.94 -6.77 0.50
CA GLY A 147 -24.09 -8.11 1.11
C GLY A 147 -22.81 -8.95 1.16
N THR A 148 -21.64 -8.39 0.89
CA THR A 148 -20.36 -9.11 0.99
C THR A 148 -19.99 -9.53 2.41
N GLY A 149 -20.60 -8.90 3.43
CA GLY A 149 -20.25 -9.09 4.84
C GLY A 149 -18.86 -8.56 5.19
N LEU A 150 -18.37 -7.61 4.41
CA LEU A 150 -17.05 -6.99 4.57
C LEU A 150 -16.76 -6.58 6.00
N ILE A 151 -15.56 -6.90 6.48
CA ILE A 151 -14.98 -6.34 7.70
C ILE A 151 -14.03 -5.21 7.29
N LEU A 152 -14.31 -3.98 7.73
CA LEU A 152 -13.39 -2.85 7.56
C LEU A 152 -12.71 -2.57 8.90
N HIS A 153 -11.41 -2.80 8.94
CA HIS A 153 -10.57 -2.63 10.14
C HIS A 153 -9.77 -1.33 10.08
N SER A 154 -9.70 -0.65 11.22
CA SER A 154 -8.91 0.58 11.38
C SER A 154 -8.23 0.62 12.75
N ASP A 155 -7.39 1.62 12.97
CA ASP A 155 -6.97 2.02 14.30
C ASP A 155 -8.14 2.67 15.08
N GLN A 156 -7.84 3.21 16.29
CA GLN A 156 -8.81 3.94 17.10
C GLN A 156 -8.81 5.45 16.81
N GLY A 157 -8.49 5.88 15.60
CA GLY A 157 -8.54 7.28 15.20
C GLY A 157 -9.94 7.88 15.40
N TRP A 158 -10.02 9.16 15.78
CA TRP A 158 -11.29 9.86 16.08
C TRP A 158 -12.27 9.82 14.90
N GLN A 159 -11.78 9.88 13.66
CA GLN A 159 -12.57 9.82 12.44
C GLN A 159 -13.36 8.52 12.32
N TYR A 160 -12.79 7.40 12.73
CA TYR A 160 -13.42 6.07 12.70
C TYR A 160 -14.41 5.85 13.83
N GLN A 161 -14.29 6.64 14.90
CA GLN A 161 -15.20 6.63 16.05
C GLN A 161 -16.41 7.56 15.83
N HIS A 162 -16.38 8.37 14.77
CA HIS A 162 -17.42 9.35 14.49
C HIS A 162 -18.73 8.68 14.05
N LYS A 163 -19.87 9.19 14.57
CA LYS A 163 -21.20 8.61 14.34
C LYS A 163 -21.55 8.49 12.84
N GLN A 164 -21.22 9.51 12.04
CA GLN A 164 -21.48 9.49 10.59
C GLN A 164 -20.72 8.37 9.89
N TYR A 165 -19.44 8.17 10.19
CA TYR A 165 -18.63 7.07 9.65
C TYR A 165 -19.27 5.73 9.98
N GLN A 166 -19.65 5.49 11.25
CA GLN A 166 -20.29 4.26 11.71
C GLN A 166 -21.65 4.02 11.04
N GLN A 167 -22.44 5.10 10.81
CA GLN A 167 -23.72 5.02 10.11
C GLN A 167 -23.54 4.61 8.64
N MET A 168 -22.55 5.16 7.94
CA MET A 168 -22.23 4.77 6.55
C MET A 168 -21.88 3.29 6.45
N LEU A 169 -21.01 2.78 7.34
CA LEU A 169 -20.67 1.35 7.38
C LEU A 169 -21.91 0.49 7.60
N LYS A 170 -22.74 0.88 8.58
CA LYS A 170 -23.98 0.14 8.90
C LYS A 170 -24.96 0.14 7.73
N ALA A 171 -25.15 1.27 7.06
CA ALA A 171 -26.05 1.38 5.91
C ALA A 171 -25.61 0.48 4.74
N LYS A 172 -24.28 0.32 4.52
CA LYS A 172 -23.71 -0.59 3.52
C LYS A 172 -23.64 -2.05 3.96
N GLY A 173 -23.96 -2.36 5.23
CA GLY A 173 -23.83 -3.72 5.78
C GLY A 173 -22.39 -4.13 6.08
N VAL A 174 -21.48 -3.17 6.22
CA VAL A 174 -20.06 -3.38 6.54
C VAL A 174 -19.88 -3.48 8.04
N ARG A 175 -19.16 -4.50 8.50
CA ARG A 175 -18.83 -4.69 9.91
C ARG A 175 -17.56 -3.89 10.27
N GLN A 176 -17.70 -2.97 11.21
CA GLN A 176 -16.55 -2.22 11.71
C GLN A 176 -15.72 -3.07 12.66
N SER A 177 -14.40 -3.01 12.50
CA SER A 177 -13.41 -3.59 13.40
C SER A 177 -12.36 -2.54 13.76
N MET A 178 -11.90 -2.53 15.01
CA MET A 178 -10.84 -1.61 15.45
C MET A 178 -9.74 -2.36 16.18
N SER A 179 -8.49 -1.90 16.00
CA SER A 179 -7.34 -2.40 16.74
C SER A 179 -7.49 -2.13 18.23
N ARG A 180 -6.84 -2.96 19.05
CA ARG A 180 -6.78 -2.74 20.51
C ARG A 180 -5.88 -1.53 20.81
N LYS A 181 -6.22 -0.80 21.88
CA LYS A 181 -5.46 0.39 22.29
C LYS A 181 -3.97 0.08 22.52
N GLY A 182 -3.12 0.83 21.83
CA GLY A 182 -1.67 0.69 21.98
C GLY A 182 -1.07 -0.59 21.37
N ASN A 183 -1.82 -1.32 20.56
CA ASN A 183 -1.36 -2.54 19.91
C ASN A 183 -1.15 -2.31 18.41
N CYS A 184 0.08 -1.93 18.04
CA CYS A 184 0.47 -1.66 16.66
C CYS A 184 0.35 -2.89 15.73
N LEU A 185 0.53 -4.10 16.28
CA LEU A 185 0.42 -5.32 15.48
C LEU A 185 -0.99 -5.56 14.93
N ASP A 186 -2.01 -4.96 15.55
CA ASP A 186 -3.38 -5.09 15.09
C ASP A 186 -3.65 -4.26 13.81
N ASN A 187 -2.78 -3.27 13.47
CA ASN A 187 -2.87 -2.44 12.25
C ASN A 187 -1.63 -2.56 11.34
N ALA A 188 -0.87 -3.63 11.51
CA ALA A 188 0.45 -3.82 10.89
C ALA A 188 0.41 -3.74 9.35
N VAL A 189 -0.67 -4.17 8.70
CA VAL A 189 -0.78 -4.15 7.22
C VAL A 189 -0.85 -2.71 6.69
N ALA A 190 -1.68 -1.84 7.30
CA ALA A 190 -1.76 -0.44 6.92
C ALA A 190 -0.44 0.29 7.19
N GLU A 191 0.20 0.02 8.34
CA GLU A 191 1.51 0.57 8.69
C GLU A 191 2.60 0.15 7.70
N ASN A 192 2.61 -1.13 7.28
CA ASN A 192 3.54 -1.63 6.27
C ASN A 192 3.33 -0.96 4.92
N PHE A 193 2.09 -0.81 4.49
CA PHE A 193 1.75 -0.07 3.27
C PHE A 193 2.30 1.36 3.30
N PHE A 194 2.07 2.11 4.38
CA PHE A 194 2.61 3.46 4.53
C PHE A 194 4.14 3.49 4.62
N GLY A 195 4.73 2.49 5.25
CA GLY A 195 6.17 2.32 5.30
C GLY A 195 6.77 2.15 3.89
N LEU A 196 6.18 1.29 3.08
CA LEU A 196 6.58 1.08 1.68
C LEU A 196 6.38 2.34 0.85
N LEU A 197 5.21 2.99 0.94
CA LEU A 197 4.89 4.21 0.22
C LEU A 197 5.90 5.33 0.56
N LYS A 198 6.17 5.57 1.85
CA LYS A 198 7.16 6.56 2.27
C LYS A 198 8.58 6.21 1.80
N SER A 199 8.93 4.93 1.82
CA SER A 199 10.25 4.48 1.41
C SER A 199 10.45 4.53 -0.10
N GLU A 200 9.42 4.20 -0.88
CA GLU A 200 9.50 4.10 -2.35
C GLU A 200 9.20 5.42 -3.06
N LEU A 201 8.42 6.30 -2.45
CA LEU A 201 8.08 7.61 -3.01
C LEU A 201 8.80 8.74 -2.28
N LEU A 202 8.52 8.93 -0.97
CA LEU A 202 8.93 10.13 -0.25
C LEU A 202 10.44 10.26 -0.08
N TYR A 203 11.15 9.14 0.18
CA TYR A 203 12.59 9.17 0.50
C TYR A 203 13.50 8.97 -0.72
N LEU A 204 12.97 8.56 -1.86
CA LEU A 204 13.78 8.31 -3.06
C LEU A 204 13.80 9.45 -4.06
N GLN A 205 12.91 10.44 -3.90
CA GLN A 205 12.77 11.54 -4.84
C GLN A 205 12.92 12.89 -4.14
N LYS A 206 13.29 13.91 -4.92
CA LYS A 206 13.25 15.30 -4.50
C LYS A 206 12.01 15.94 -5.11
N PHE A 207 11.24 16.62 -4.29
CA PHE A 207 10.04 17.36 -4.72
C PHE A 207 10.35 18.85 -4.73
N HIS A 208 9.67 19.60 -5.57
CA HIS A 208 9.86 21.05 -5.70
C HIS A 208 8.71 21.84 -5.03
N SER A 209 7.53 21.23 -4.91
CA SER A 209 6.36 21.80 -4.26
C SER A 209 5.48 20.69 -3.69
N MET A 210 4.47 21.08 -2.89
CA MET A 210 3.45 20.16 -2.39
C MET A 210 2.58 19.62 -3.53
N GLU A 211 2.27 20.42 -4.53
CA GLU A 211 1.53 20.04 -5.74
C GLU A 211 2.28 18.97 -6.53
N HIS A 212 3.58 19.15 -6.72
CA HIS A 212 4.44 18.14 -7.37
C HIS A 212 4.43 16.83 -6.58
N PHE A 213 4.58 16.91 -5.24
CA PHE A 213 4.49 15.72 -4.39
C PHE A 213 3.12 15.04 -4.48
N LYS A 214 2.03 15.82 -4.49
CA LYS A 214 0.66 15.30 -4.60
C LYS A 214 0.44 14.59 -5.92
N GLN A 215 0.92 15.13 -7.04
CA GLN A 215 0.82 14.48 -8.35
C GLN A 215 1.61 13.15 -8.38
N GLU A 216 2.86 13.15 -7.94
CA GLU A 216 3.68 11.94 -7.85
C GLU A 216 3.07 10.89 -6.89
N LEU A 217 2.35 11.33 -5.84
CA LEU A 217 1.62 10.43 -4.95
C LEU A 217 0.44 9.79 -5.67
N ILE A 218 -0.34 10.55 -6.44
CA ILE A 218 -1.46 10.03 -7.24
C ILE A 218 -0.94 9.02 -8.26
N ASP A 219 0.07 9.38 -9.05
CA ASP A 219 0.68 8.51 -10.06
C ASP A 219 1.24 7.21 -9.43
N TYR A 220 1.76 7.31 -8.19
CA TYR A 220 2.24 6.13 -7.47
C TYR A 220 1.10 5.25 -6.96
N LEU A 221 -0.01 5.83 -6.49
CA LEU A 221 -1.18 5.06 -6.06
C LEU A 221 -1.86 4.37 -7.24
N ASP A 222 -1.96 5.04 -8.38
CA ASP A 222 -2.49 4.47 -9.62
C ASP A 222 -1.60 3.32 -10.12
N TYR A 223 -0.27 3.52 -10.09
CA TYR A 223 0.68 2.46 -10.38
C TYR A 223 0.51 1.24 -9.46
N LEU A 224 0.31 1.45 -8.15
CA LEU A 224 0.07 0.34 -7.20
C LEU A 224 -1.22 -0.41 -7.53
N SER A 225 -2.28 0.27 -7.94
CA SER A 225 -3.54 -0.38 -8.34
C SER A 225 -3.35 -1.27 -9.57
N LEU A 226 -2.51 -0.87 -10.52
CA LEU A 226 -2.24 -1.63 -11.74
C LEU A 226 -1.36 -2.87 -11.50
N ILE A 227 -0.35 -2.80 -10.62
CA ILE A 227 0.53 -3.97 -10.37
C ILE A 227 -0.19 -5.10 -9.66
N HIS A 228 -1.20 -4.81 -8.83
CA HIS A 228 -2.00 -5.86 -8.19
C HIS A 228 -2.91 -6.59 -9.16
N ILE A 229 -3.31 -5.97 -10.25
CA ILE A 229 -4.03 -6.63 -11.37
C ILE A 229 -3.07 -7.58 -12.12
N SER A 230 -1.79 -7.20 -12.25
CA SER A 230 -0.79 -7.96 -13.00
C SER A 230 -0.06 -9.03 -12.18
N GLU A 231 -0.08 -8.95 -10.85
CA GLU A 231 0.60 -9.87 -9.92
C GLU A 231 -0.37 -10.35 -8.80
N PRO A 232 -1.36 -11.21 -9.10
CA PRO A 232 -2.41 -11.58 -8.15
C PRO A 232 -1.93 -12.44 -6.95
N THR A 233 -0.63 -12.70 -6.79
CA THR A 233 -0.12 -13.67 -5.82
C THR A 233 0.85 -13.13 -4.78
N ARG A 234 0.89 -11.80 -4.53
CA ARG A 234 1.77 -11.28 -3.50
C ARG A 234 1.05 -11.00 -2.18
N PRO A 235 1.09 -11.94 -1.21
CA PRO A 235 0.70 -11.62 0.18
C PRO A 235 1.61 -10.50 0.70
N LEU A 236 1.06 -9.52 1.39
CA LEU A 236 1.80 -8.59 2.22
C LEU A 236 2.36 -9.39 3.42
N TYR A 237 3.45 -10.15 3.21
CA TYR A 237 4.07 -10.88 4.29
C TYR A 237 4.68 -9.90 5.29
N ILE A 238 4.13 -9.93 6.48
CA ILE A 238 4.75 -9.41 7.69
C ILE A 238 5.80 -10.47 8.08
N SER A 239 7.06 -10.19 7.83
CA SER A 239 8.19 -10.95 8.38
C SER A 239 8.63 -10.29 9.69
#